data_1692a8b4fa47a781934747df3a8c8b67
#
_entry.id   1692a8b4fa47a781934747df3a8c8b67
#
_cell.length_a   1.000
_cell.length_b   1.000
_cell.length_c   1.000
_cell.angle_alpha   90.00
_cell.angle_beta   90.00
_cell.angle_gamma   90.00
#
_symmetry.space_group_name_H-M   'P 1'
#
loop_
_entity.id
_entity.type
_entity.pdbx_description
1 polymer ?
#
loop_
_entity_poly.entity_id
_entity_poly.type
_entity_poly.pdbx_seq_one_letter_code
_entity_poly.pdbx_strand_id
1 'polypeptide(L)'
;ELLSDAPGYCYRNSGVMIHSQSAESMDIEQNWPVSIEVQLLGSTDSVKQKTANICTPGSTVFYNGSLTNDHCITSASKCFYDNEWVNLDIIVHGGKTISMVIDSDTVLVISRPQIGGFLLPENYPVPTGTVMEDGYIALQAEGTNIDFRKVELKILDEY
;
A
#
# COMPACT_ATOMS: atom_id res chain seq x y z
N GLU A 1 -13.34 -13.84 -9.19
CA GLU A 1 -13.16 -13.64 -10.65
C GLU A 1 -12.70 -12.23 -10.94
N LEU A 2 -11.92 -12.03 -12.01
CA LEU A 2 -11.59 -10.72 -12.53
C LEU A 2 -12.83 -10.10 -13.17
N LEU A 3 -13.06 -8.80 -12.96
CA LEU A 3 -14.10 -8.08 -13.69
C LEU A 3 -13.79 -8.08 -15.19
N SER A 4 -14.83 -8.11 -16.04
CA SER A 4 -14.69 -8.36 -17.49
C SER A 4 -13.75 -7.41 -18.22
N ASP A 5 -13.64 -6.18 -17.73
CA ASP A 5 -12.88 -5.09 -18.35
C ASP A 5 -11.59 -4.75 -17.59
N ALA A 6 -11.31 -5.46 -16.47
CA ALA A 6 -10.15 -5.19 -15.66
C ALA A 6 -8.86 -5.75 -16.31
N PRO A 7 -7.75 -5.00 -16.29
CA PRO A 7 -6.46 -5.49 -16.72
C PRO A 7 -6.00 -6.73 -15.95
N GLY A 8 -5.20 -7.58 -16.57
CA GLY A 8 -4.75 -8.83 -15.96
C GLY A 8 -3.98 -8.67 -14.64
N TYR A 9 -3.31 -7.53 -14.44
CA TYR A 9 -2.60 -7.22 -13.19
C TYR A 9 -3.54 -6.96 -12.01
N CYS A 10 -4.82 -6.67 -12.26
CA CYS A 10 -5.84 -6.52 -11.23
C CYS A 10 -6.29 -7.86 -10.63
N TYR A 11 -5.87 -9.00 -11.21
CA TYR A 11 -6.32 -10.30 -10.73
C TYR A 11 -5.78 -10.61 -9.34
N ARG A 12 -6.72 -10.78 -8.39
CA ARG A 12 -6.44 -10.97 -6.96
C ARG A 12 -5.60 -9.84 -6.35
N ASN A 13 -5.80 -8.63 -6.82
CA ASN A 13 -5.14 -7.43 -6.36
C ASN A 13 -6.10 -6.58 -5.51
N SER A 14 -5.58 -6.12 -4.40
CA SER A 14 -6.26 -5.25 -3.44
C SER A 14 -5.22 -4.56 -2.57
N GLY A 15 -5.64 -3.73 -1.62
CA GLY A 15 -4.69 -3.07 -0.76
C GLY A 15 -5.31 -2.23 0.36
N VAL A 16 -4.43 -1.70 1.16
CA VAL A 16 -4.73 -0.67 2.15
C VAL A 16 -3.84 0.53 1.86
N MET A 17 -4.46 1.67 1.55
CA MET A 17 -3.75 2.94 1.39
C MET A 17 -3.61 3.60 2.75
N ILE A 18 -2.39 3.99 3.11
CA ILE A 18 -2.09 4.76 4.33
C ILE A 18 -1.36 6.04 3.97
N HIS A 19 -1.33 7.02 4.87
CA HIS A 19 -0.88 8.39 4.55
C HIS A 19 -1.54 8.94 3.28
N SER A 20 -2.76 8.50 3.01
CA SER A 20 -3.47 8.84 1.77
C SER A 20 -3.94 10.29 1.79
N GLN A 21 -3.88 10.95 0.63
CA GLN A 21 -4.61 12.20 0.46
C GLN A 21 -6.12 11.99 0.71
N SER A 22 -6.82 13.06 1.05
CA SER A 22 -8.27 12.99 1.26
C SER A 22 -9.00 12.74 -0.07
N ALA A 23 -10.16 12.08 0.01
CA ALA A 23 -11.00 11.85 -1.17
C ALA A 23 -11.42 13.16 -1.85
N GLU A 24 -11.68 14.22 -1.04
CA GLU A 24 -12.08 15.53 -1.55
C GLU A 24 -10.97 16.26 -2.32
N SER A 25 -9.70 15.89 -2.07
CA SER A 25 -8.55 16.48 -2.76
C SER A 25 -8.16 15.76 -4.04
N MET A 26 -8.79 14.62 -4.34
CA MET A 26 -8.53 13.88 -5.57
C MET A 26 -9.25 14.53 -6.75
N ASP A 27 -8.55 14.58 -7.91
CA ASP A 27 -9.21 14.87 -9.18
C ASP A 27 -10.10 13.70 -9.59
N ILE A 28 -11.17 13.99 -10.32
CA ILE A 28 -12.11 12.95 -10.79
C ILE A 28 -11.46 11.92 -11.73
N GLU A 29 -10.42 12.32 -12.44
CA GLU A 29 -9.64 11.47 -13.35
C GLU A 29 -8.41 10.83 -12.65
N GLN A 30 -8.20 11.10 -11.37
CA GLN A 30 -7.09 10.52 -10.62
C GLN A 30 -7.40 9.08 -10.22
N ASN A 31 -6.64 8.12 -10.75
CA ASN A 31 -6.89 6.69 -10.53
C ASN A 31 -6.50 6.20 -9.13
N TRP A 32 -5.41 6.72 -8.54
CA TRP A 32 -4.94 6.38 -7.21
C TRP A 32 -4.72 7.63 -6.36
N PRO A 33 -5.06 7.61 -5.08
CA PRO A 33 -4.65 8.68 -4.18
C PRO A 33 -3.14 8.70 -4.03
N VAL A 34 -2.56 9.88 -3.86
CA VAL A 34 -1.18 9.99 -3.36
C VAL A 34 -1.12 9.36 -1.99
N SER A 35 -0.35 8.28 -1.84
CA SER A 35 -0.39 7.43 -0.64
C SER A 35 0.81 6.47 -0.58
N ILE A 36 0.87 5.70 0.49
CA ILE A 36 1.61 4.44 0.57
C ILE A 36 0.58 3.32 0.48
N GLU A 37 0.65 2.51 -0.57
CA GLU A 37 -0.21 1.35 -0.76
C GLU A 37 0.45 0.10 -0.17
N VAL A 38 -0.18 -0.49 0.83
CA VAL A 38 0.16 -1.85 1.27
C VAL A 38 -0.62 -2.81 0.39
N GLN A 39 0.04 -3.30 -0.66
CA GLN A 39 -0.57 -4.11 -1.71
C GLN A 39 -0.79 -5.55 -1.26
N LEU A 40 -2.01 -6.03 -1.41
CA LEU A 40 -2.43 -7.37 -1.04
C LEU A 40 -2.70 -8.19 -2.31
N LEU A 41 -1.82 -9.15 -2.58
CA LEU A 41 -1.90 -10.02 -3.73
C LEU A 41 -2.19 -11.45 -3.32
N GLY A 42 -3.13 -12.09 -4.02
CA GLY A 42 -3.38 -13.52 -3.89
C GLY A 42 -2.68 -14.32 -4.99
N SER A 43 -2.06 -15.43 -4.63
CA SER A 43 -1.42 -16.37 -5.57
C SER A 43 -2.41 -17.35 -6.18
N THR A 44 -1.99 -17.95 -7.30
CA THR A 44 -2.63 -19.10 -7.94
C THR A 44 -1.59 -20.18 -8.18
N ASP A 45 -2.00 -21.34 -8.65
CA ASP A 45 -1.06 -22.41 -9.02
C ASP A 45 -0.06 -21.98 -10.11
N SER A 46 -0.50 -21.11 -11.01
CA SER A 46 0.30 -20.60 -12.13
C SER A 46 1.02 -19.28 -11.86
N VAL A 47 0.53 -18.47 -10.92
CA VAL A 47 1.08 -17.14 -10.60
C VAL A 47 1.37 -17.03 -9.12
N LYS A 48 2.64 -16.97 -8.77
CA LYS A 48 3.11 -16.84 -7.39
C LYS A 48 3.38 -15.37 -7.07
N GLN A 49 2.63 -14.81 -6.13
CA GLN A 49 2.73 -13.42 -5.71
C GLN A 49 2.90 -13.33 -4.20
N LYS A 50 3.77 -12.44 -3.76
CA LYS A 50 3.90 -12.08 -2.36
C LYS A 50 2.81 -11.08 -1.99
N THR A 51 2.39 -11.07 -0.73
CA THR A 51 1.44 -10.09 -0.22
C THR A 51 2.11 -9.10 0.73
N ALA A 52 1.40 -8.06 1.15
CA ALA A 52 1.97 -6.95 1.94
C ALA A 52 3.21 -6.32 1.29
N ASN A 53 3.22 -6.23 -0.04
CA ASN A 53 4.18 -5.41 -0.76
C ASN A 53 3.89 -3.93 -0.49
N ILE A 54 4.82 -3.05 -0.83
CA ILE A 54 4.58 -1.61 -0.84
C ILE A 54 4.61 -1.11 -2.27
N CYS A 55 3.56 -0.38 -2.70
CA CYS A 55 3.59 0.46 -3.87
C CYS A 55 3.39 1.92 -3.47
N THR A 56 3.91 2.83 -4.27
CA THR A 56 4.07 4.24 -3.91
C THR A 56 3.44 5.19 -4.94
N PRO A 57 2.10 5.17 -5.10
CA PRO A 57 1.44 6.10 -6.02
C PRO A 57 1.61 7.55 -5.52
N GLY A 58 2.30 8.38 -6.30
CA GLY A 58 2.60 9.78 -5.97
C GLY A 58 3.51 9.97 -4.75
N SER A 59 4.21 8.93 -4.34
CA SER A 59 5.11 8.97 -3.18
C SER A 59 6.42 8.22 -3.45
N THR A 60 7.37 8.37 -2.56
CA THR A 60 8.66 7.66 -2.53
C THR A 60 8.99 7.28 -1.10
N VAL A 61 9.84 6.28 -0.92
CA VAL A 61 10.22 5.78 0.41
C VAL A 61 11.71 5.46 0.46
N PHE A 62 12.26 5.40 1.67
CA PHE A 62 13.57 4.80 1.90
C PHE A 62 13.40 3.31 2.19
N TYR A 63 14.13 2.50 1.45
CA TYR A 63 14.23 1.06 1.63
C TYR A 63 15.69 0.64 1.68
N ASN A 64 16.07 -0.18 2.64
CA ASN A 64 17.47 -0.58 2.88
C ASN A 64 18.43 0.62 3.00
N GLY A 65 17.98 1.71 3.62
CA GLY A 65 18.77 2.90 3.86
C GLY A 65 18.92 3.87 2.68
N SER A 66 18.30 3.59 1.54
CA SER A 66 18.35 4.43 0.35
C SER A 66 16.97 4.83 -0.14
N LEU A 67 16.85 6.04 -0.66
CA LEU A 67 15.62 6.44 -1.38
C LEU A 67 15.47 5.55 -2.61
N THR A 68 14.32 4.91 -2.75
CA THR A 68 14.04 4.07 -3.92
C THR A 68 13.14 4.79 -4.91
N ASN A 69 13.44 4.58 -6.20
CA ASN A 69 12.57 4.98 -7.31
C ASN A 69 11.70 3.81 -7.80
N ASP A 70 11.82 2.64 -7.19
CA ASP A 70 10.96 1.50 -7.51
C ASP A 70 9.54 1.82 -7.07
N HIS A 71 8.60 1.75 -8.02
CA HIS A 71 7.20 2.00 -7.72
C HIS A 71 6.63 0.97 -6.73
N CYS A 72 7.06 -0.29 -6.83
CA CYS A 72 6.66 -1.33 -5.90
C CYS A 72 7.85 -2.11 -5.35
N ILE A 73 7.82 -2.40 -4.05
CA ILE A 73 8.81 -3.17 -3.31
C ILE A 73 8.16 -4.47 -2.85
N THR A 74 8.74 -5.60 -3.23
CA THR A 74 8.23 -6.91 -2.85
C THR A 74 8.62 -7.27 -1.41
N SER A 75 7.65 -7.75 -0.64
CA SER A 75 7.83 -8.20 0.74
C SER A 75 8.54 -9.56 0.83
N ALA A 76 8.92 -9.94 2.05
CA ALA A 76 9.41 -11.29 2.35
C ALA A 76 8.29 -12.28 2.74
N SER A 77 7.01 -11.93 2.57
CA SER A 77 5.90 -12.79 2.94
C SER A 77 5.90 -14.12 2.18
N LYS A 78 5.19 -15.11 2.69
CA LYS A 78 4.82 -16.29 1.90
C LYS A 78 3.78 -15.92 0.83
N CYS A 79 3.53 -16.81 -0.11
CA CYS A 79 2.40 -16.73 -1.02
C CYS A 79 1.14 -17.27 -0.32
N PHE A 80 0.00 -16.62 -0.56
CA PHE A 80 -1.31 -17.04 -0.08
C PHE A 80 -2.18 -17.45 -1.26
N TYR A 81 -2.86 -18.57 -1.12
CA TYR A 81 -3.62 -19.19 -2.21
C TYR A 81 -5.11 -19.23 -1.88
N ASP A 82 -5.91 -19.50 -2.89
CA ASP A 82 -7.36 -19.67 -2.75
C ASP A 82 -8.04 -18.50 -2.00
N ASN A 83 -8.89 -18.82 -1.04
CA ASN A 83 -9.63 -17.85 -0.23
C ASN A 83 -9.13 -17.86 1.23
N GLU A 84 -7.82 -17.95 1.44
CA GLU A 84 -7.24 -17.84 2.77
C GLU A 84 -7.43 -16.43 3.34
N TRP A 85 -7.81 -16.38 4.61
CA TRP A 85 -7.74 -15.12 5.37
C TRP A 85 -6.30 -14.83 5.74
N VAL A 86 -5.88 -13.61 5.50
CA VAL A 86 -4.55 -13.11 5.86
C VAL A 86 -4.70 -12.12 7.00
N ASN A 87 -3.95 -12.33 8.08
CA ASN A 87 -3.87 -11.37 9.16
C ASN A 87 -2.70 -10.42 8.90
N LEU A 88 -3.00 -9.14 8.76
CA LEU A 88 -2.02 -8.09 8.47
C LEU A 88 -2.10 -7.00 9.53
N ASP A 89 -0.96 -6.71 10.16
CA ASP A 89 -0.78 -5.49 10.93
C ASP A 89 0.11 -4.52 10.14
N ILE A 90 -0.32 -3.26 10.06
CA ILE A 90 0.46 -2.16 9.51
C ILE A 90 0.83 -1.25 10.68
N ILE A 91 2.10 -1.25 11.06
CA ILE A 91 2.60 -0.47 12.20
C ILE A 91 3.24 0.81 11.66
N VAL A 92 2.65 1.95 11.99
CA VAL A 92 3.03 3.26 11.48
C VAL A 92 3.57 4.14 12.60
N HIS A 93 4.78 4.63 12.45
CA HIS A 93 5.40 5.62 13.34
C HIS A 93 5.54 6.98 12.64
N GLY A 94 4.41 7.61 12.29
CA GLY A 94 4.35 8.85 11.54
C GLY A 94 5.16 8.79 10.25
N GLY A 95 5.91 9.82 9.94
CA GLY A 95 6.83 9.86 8.79
C GLY A 95 8.18 9.15 9.01
N LYS A 96 8.34 8.37 10.09
CA LYS A 96 9.62 7.70 10.40
C LYS A 96 9.72 6.32 9.78
N THR A 97 8.87 5.37 10.23
CA THR A 97 8.91 3.98 9.77
C THR A 97 7.51 3.40 9.62
N ILE A 98 7.37 2.51 8.65
CA ILE A 98 6.16 1.73 8.41
C ILE A 98 6.60 0.27 8.27
N SER A 99 5.99 -0.60 9.07
CA SER A 99 6.28 -2.04 9.08
C SER A 99 5.03 -2.83 8.74
N MET A 100 5.16 -3.78 7.84
CA MET A 100 4.14 -4.75 7.49
C MET A 100 4.41 -6.06 8.19
N VAL A 101 3.44 -6.56 8.93
CA VAL A 101 3.54 -7.77 9.75
C VAL A 101 2.44 -8.75 9.35
N ILE A 102 2.82 -9.96 8.97
CA ILE A 102 1.91 -11.06 8.62
C ILE A 102 2.09 -12.17 9.66
N ASP A 103 1.01 -12.55 10.33
CA ASP A 103 1.02 -13.65 11.32
C ASP A 103 2.17 -13.52 12.37
N SER A 104 2.46 -12.29 12.80
CA SER A 104 3.54 -11.91 13.73
C SER A 104 4.96 -11.82 13.12
N ASP A 105 5.13 -12.11 11.84
CA ASP A 105 6.41 -11.94 11.15
C ASP A 105 6.47 -10.60 10.44
N THR A 106 7.48 -9.78 10.72
CA THR A 106 7.74 -8.56 9.97
C THR A 106 8.27 -8.91 8.58
N VAL A 107 7.47 -8.65 7.55
CA VAL A 107 7.76 -9.04 6.17
C VAL A 107 8.32 -7.93 5.30
N LEU A 108 8.13 -6.67 5.70
CA LEU A 108 8.72 -5.52 5.02
C LEU A 108 8.77 -4.32 5.99
N VAL A 109 9.83 -3.54 5.89
CA VAL A 109 9.95 -2.25 6.60
C VAL A 109 10.43 -1.20 5.62
N ILE A 110 9.75 -0.07 5.61
CA ILE A 110 10.15 1.14 4.89
C ILE A 110 10.27 2.31 5.85
N SER A 111 10.90 3.38 5.41
CA SER A 111 11.05 4.58 6.23
C SER A 111 10.94 5.86 5.40
N ARG A 112 10.69 6.97 6.09
CA ARG A 112 10.66 8.31 5.52
C ARG A 112 9.81 8.39 4.24
N PRO A 113 8.52 8.02 4.29
CA PRO A 113 7.61 8.21 3.16
C PRO A 113 7.54 9.70 2.83
N GLN A 114 7.62 10.04 1.55
CA GLN A 114 7.61 11.43 1.11
C GLN A 114 6.88 11.59 -0.23
N ILE A 115 6.34 12.76 -0.46
CA ILE A 115 5.67 13.11 -1.71
C ILE A 115 6.67 13.04 -2.87
N GLY A 116 6.27 12.42 -3.99
CA GLY A 116 7.11 12.34 -5.18
C GLY A 116 6.90 11.07 -6.00
N GLY A 117 7.71 10.89 -7.04
CA GLY A 117 7.77 9.66 -7.80
C GLY A 117 6.62 9.44 -8.79
N PHE A 118 6.34 8.16 -9.05
CA PHE A 118 5.39 7.72 -10.06
C PHE A 118 3.95 8.09 -9.67
N LEU A 119 3.15 8.49 -10.64
CA LEU A 119 1.74 8.90 -10.48
C LEU A 119 1.49 10.15 -9.61
N LEU A 120 2.52 10.94 -9.27
CA LEU A 120 2.28 12.22 -8.63
C LEU A 120 1.55 13.15 -9.62
N PRO A 121 0.37 13.69 -9.29
CA PRO A 121 -0.31 14.66 -10.14
C PRO A 121 0.57 15.88 -10.43
N GLU A 122 0.56 16.40 -11.67
CA GLU A 122 1.41 17.50 -12.11
C GLU A 122 1.30 18.75 -11.24
N ASN A 123 0.08 19.06 -10.77
CA ASN A 123 -0.22 20.22 -9.94
C ASN A 123 -0.49 19.85 -8.48
N TYR A 124 0.14 18.78 -7.97
CA TYR A 124 -0.07 18.39 -6.57
C TYR A 124 0.40 19.51 -5.64
N PRO A 125 -0.43 19.94 -4.65
CA PRO A 125 -0.17 21.17 -3.90
C PRO A 125 0.99 21.06 -2.90
N VAL A 126 1.45 19.83 -2.60
CA VAL A 126 2.54 19.59 -1.64
C VAL A 126 3.84 19.34 -2.39
N PRO A 127 4.93 20.04 -2.06
CA PRO A 127 6.21 19.88 -2.76
C PRO A 127 6.80 18.47 -2.67
N THR A 128 7.42 18.01 -3.76
CA THR A 128 8.20 16.76 -3.78
C THR A 128 9.29 16.78 -2.70
N GLY A 129 9.46 15.64 -2.01
CA GLY A 129 10.39 15.46 -0.90
C GLY A 129 9.80 15.83 0.47
N THR A 130 8.57 16.36 0.53
CA THR A 130 7.88 16.59 1.80
C THR A 130 7.55 15.25 2.45
N VAL A 131 7.97 15.06 3.71
CA VAL A 131 7.70 13.85 4.48
C VAL A 131 6.20 13.74 4.75
N MET A 132 5.66 12.54 4.56
CA MET A 132 4.26 12.21 4.85
C MET A 132 4.17 11.77 6.31
N GLU A 133 3.70 12.65 7.18
CA GLU A 133 3.63 12.39 8.63
C GLU A 133 2.31 11.73 9.04
N ASP A 134 1.25 12.01 8.31
CA ASP A 134 -0.13 11.55 8.55
C ASP A 134 -0.90 11.44 7.24
N GLY A 135 -2.20 11.14 7.32
CA GLY A 135 -3.12 11.06 6.19
C GLY A 135 -4.30 10.16 6.49
N TYR A 136 -5.05 9.88 5.45
CA TYR A 136 -6.24 9.02 5.51
C TYR A 136 -5.88 7.55 5.30
N ILE A 137 -6.81 6.68 5.63
CA ILE A 137 -6.76 5.24 5.36
C ILE A 137 -7.88 4.91 4.39
N ALA A 138 -7.54 4.21 3.30
CA ALA A 138 -8.52 3.70 2.35
C ALA A 138 -8.31 2.20 2.10
N LEU A 139 -9.40 1.49 1.83
CA LEU A 139 -9.38 0.09 1.42
C LEU A 139 -9.55 0.03 -0.10
N GLN A 140 -8.72 -0.77 -0.75
CA GLN A 140 -8.72 -0.91 -2.20
C GLN A 140 -9.30 -2.26 -2.62
N ALA A 141 -10.14 -2.24 -3.65
CA ALA A 141 -10.53 -3.40 -4.43
C ALA A 141 -10.22 -3.12 -5.90
N GLU A 142 -9.25 -3.83 -6.46
CA GLU A 142 -8.73 -3.54 -7.80
C GLU A 142 -9.12 -4.64 -8.80
N GLY A 143 -10.32 -4.51 -9.36
CA GLY A 143 -10.78 -5.38 -10.44
C GLY A 143 -11.15 -6.81 -10.05
N THR A 144 -11.07 -7.18 -8.77
CA THR A 144 -11.51 -8.46 -8.22
C THR A 144 -12.27 -8.28 -6.93
N ASN A 145 -13.10 -9.27 -6.58
CA ASN A 145 -13.78 -9.27 -5.28
C ASN A 145 -12.77 -9.48 -4.16
N ILE A 146 -12.95 -8.74 -3.08
CA ILE A 146 -12.20 -8.87 -1.84
C ILE A 146 -13.13 -8.69 -0.65
N ASP A 147 -12.84 -9.40 0.42
CA ASP A 147 -13.50 -9.25 1.70
C ASP A 147 -12.50 -8.76 2.75
N PHE A 148 -12.86 -7.70 3.47
CA PHE A 148 -12.14 -7.23 4.65
C PHE A 148 -12.95 -7.54 5.91
N ARG A 149 -12.28 -7.97 6.96
CA ARG A 149 -12.92 -8.18 8.27
C ARG A 149 -11.99 -7.73 9.39
N LYS A 150 -12.57 -7.33 10.53
CA LYS A 150 -11.82 -6.85 11.70
C LYS A 150 -10.84 -5.73 11.32
N VAL A 151 -11.35 -4.73 10.59
CA VAL A 151 -10.58 -3.52 10.29
C VAL A 151 -10.56 -2.66 11.54
N GLU A 152 -9.44 -2.64 12.23
CA GLU A 152 -9.28 -1.99 13.54
C GLU A 152 -8.11 -1.01 13.50
N LEU A 153 -8.26 0.13 14.16
CA LEU A 153 -7.19 1.10 14.36
C LEU A 153 -6.83 1.15 15.84
N LYS A 154 -5.55 0.95 16.14
CA LYS A 154 -5.01 1.12 17.48
C LYS A 154 -4.04 2.30 17.49
N ILE A 155 -4.33 3.30 18.32
CA ILE A 155 -3.39 4.39 18.57
C ILE A 155 -2.28 3.83 19.47
N LEU A 156 -1.04 4.03 19.04
CA LEU A 156 0.13 3.66 19.84
C LEU A 156 0.42 4.78 20.85
N ASP A 157 0.75 4.40 22.08
CA ASP A 157 1.20 5.36 23.07
C ASP A 157 2.54 5.96 22.64
N GLU A 158 2.71 7.27 22.80
CA GLU A 158 4.01 7.92 22.61
C GLU A 158 4.98 7.42 23.69
N TYR A 159 6.12 6.89 23.27
CA TYR A 159 7.25 6.55 24.12
C TYR A 159 8.31 7.64 24.08
#